data_c109933daf831d0eb8bd17c9a88d3f20
#
_entry.id   c109933daf831d0eb8bd17c9a88d3f20
#
_cell.length_a   1.000
_cell.length_b   1.000
_cell.length_c   1.000
_cell.angle_alpha   90.00
_cell.angle_beta   90.00
_cell.angle_gamma   90.00
#
_symmetry.space_group_name_H-M   'P 1'
#
loop_
_entity.id
_entity.type
_entity.pdbx_description
1 polymer ?
#
loop_
_entity_poly.entity_id
_entity_poly.type
_entity_poly.pdbx_seq_one_letter_code
_entity_poly.pdbx_strand_id
1 'polypeptide(L)'
;MQIGILYSRIRKDEKLLLSELRDRDHEIAKIDVRKERFGLEETTADVEDLDLVVDRCLSTSRSLYATQFLDSYGVPVVNSPETGDVCADKAKNSLALAEADIPTPATEVAFTKESAMEAIESFGYPCVLKPVVGSWGRLMAKIDSRNAAEAILEHKETLGHYEHKVFYIQEFVDKPGRDIRVLAVDGEPVAAMTRSSDHWLTNAAKGGETATFDLDDRALDLVERASEAVGGGLLGVDLMEVGGEGSGEYTVHEVNHTVEFKALDAASDVDVPATVVDWLEAKAAAAADGGAADDDGAADDDGAADDGEEVTA
;
A
#
# COMPACT_ATOMS: atom_id res chain seq x y z
N MET A 1 2.32 7.22 24.78
CA MET A 1 2.45 6.01 23.96
C MET A 1 3.86 5.89 23.43
N GLN A 2 4.32 4.65 23.20
CA GLN A 2 5.60 4.35 22.58
C GLN A 2 5.39 3.95 21.11
N ILE A 3 5.73 4.83 20.18
CA ILE A 3 5.47 4.64 18.74
C ILE A 3 6.77 4.34 17.99
N GLY A 4 6.83 3.18 17.33
CA GLY A 4 7.93 2.81 16.45
C GLY A 4 7.75 3.40 15.04
N ILE A 5 8.83 3.91 14.44
CA ILE A 5 8.86 4.27 13.01
C ILE A 5 9.88 3.37 12.31
N LEU A 6 9.36 2.43 11.52
CA LEU A 6 10.17 1.55 10.69
C LEU A 6 10.56 2.29 9.39
N TYR A 7 11.85 2.42 9.12
CA TYR A 7 12.31 3.15 7.94
C TYR A 7 13.59 2.57 7.34
N SER A 8 13.80 2.86 6.05
CA SER A 8 15.10 2.68 5.40
C SER A 8 15.80 4.02 5.11
N ARG A 9 15.05 5.13 5.10
CA ARG A 9 15.54 6.50 4.95
C ARG A 9 14.51 7.47 5.50
N ILE A 10 14.91 8.43 6.32
CA ILE A 10 14.05 9.50 6.81
C ILE A 10 13.96 10.61 5.75
N ARG A 11 12.79 10.85 5.20
CA ARG A 11 12.45 11.91 4.24
C ARG A 11 11.69 13.04 4.93
N LYS A 12 11.08 13.95 4.15
CA LYS A 12 10.25 15.03 4.67
C LYS A 12 8.99 14.49 5.35
N ASP A 13 8.35 13.47 4.76
CA ASP A 13 7.16 12.83 5.32
C ASP A 13 7.42 12.26 6.72
N GLU A 14 8.48 11.47 6.89
CA GLU A 14 8.84 10.91 8.20
C GLU A 14 9.24 12.01 9.21
N LYS A 15 9.83 13.12 8.74
CA LYS A 15 10.14 14.25 9.62
C LYS A 15 8.89 14.97 10.11
N LEU A 16 7.87 15.11 9.29
CA LEU A 16 6.59 15.69 9.67
C LEU A 16 5.92 14.83 10.75
N LEU A 17 5.81 13.51 10.54
CA LEU A 17 5.29 12.59 11.56
C LEU A 17 6.11 12.61 12.85
N LEU A 18 7.43 12.56 12.75
CA LEU A 18 8.32 12.61 13.92
C LEU A 18 8.23 13.95 14.68
N SER A 19 7.91 15.05 14.01
CA SER A 19 7.66 16.33 14.66
C SER A 19 6.37 16.28 15.45
N GLU A 20 5.29 15.92 14.81
CA GLU A 20 3.97 15.84 15.41
C GLU A 20 3.92 14.90 16.61
N LEU A 21 4.51 13.69 16.48
CA LEU A 21 4.61 12.75 17.61
C LEU A 21 5.36 13.33 18.81
N ARG A 22 6.41 14.13 18.59
CA ARG A 22 7.15 14.79 19.69
C ARG A 22 6.35 15.92 20.32
N ASP A 23 5.64 16.69 19.48
CA ASP A 23 4.83 17.83 19.96
C ASP A 23 3.65 17.34 20.82
N ARG A 24 3.30 16.02 20.73
CA ARG A 24 2.33 15.33 21.58
C ARG A 24 2.95 14.50 22.71
N ASP A 25 4.24 14.68 22.98
CA ASP A 25 4.97 14.00 24.05
C ASP A 25 4.97 12.45 23.96
N HIS A 26 4.91 11.88 22.73
CA HIS A 26 5.10 10.44 22.53
C HIS A 26 6.57 10.03 22.64
N GLU A 27 6.82 8.85 23.18
CA GLU A 27 8.12 8.19 23.08
C GLU A 27 8.27 7.57 21.69
N ILE A 28 9.42 7.79 21.03
CA ILE A 28 9.61 7.41 19.63
C ILE A 28 10.80 6.48 19.48
N ALA A 29 10.53 5.24 19.07
CA ALA A 29 11.56 4.31 18.63
C ALA A 29 11.80 4.45 17.11
N LYS A 30 13.07 4.60 16.72
CA LYS A 30 13.48 4.71 15.31
C LYS A 30 14.11 3.42 14.85
N ILE A 31 13.40 2.62 14.07
CA ILE A 31 13.81 1.30 13.61
C ILE A 31 14.38 1.43 12.19
N ASP A 32 15.71 1.48 12.06
CA ASP A 32 16.38 1.47 10.75
C ASP A 32 16.52 0.03 10.27
N VAL A 33 15.60 -0.42 9.42
CA VAL A 33 15.53 -1.79 8.89
C VAL A 33 16.86 -2.31 8.32
N ARG A 34 17.79 -1.43 7.94
CA ARG A 34 19.10 -1.81 7.40
C ARG A 34 20.10 -2.22 8.47
N LYS A 35 19.81 -1.95 9.74
CA LYS A 35 20.67 -2.21 10.89
C LYS A 35 20.16 -3.36 11.75
N GLU A 36 18.86 -3.66 11.62
CA GLU A 36 18.21 -4.68 12.43
C GLU A 36 18.31 -6.07 11.81
N ARG A 37 18.21 -7.08 12.65
CA ARG A 37 18.11 -8.49 12.30
C ARG A 37 16.85 -9.06 12.92
N PHE A 38 16.06 -9.70 12.11
CA PHE A 38 14.80 -10.34 12.49
C PHE A 38 15.01 -11.85 12.47
N GLY A 39 14.94 -12.50 13.63
CA GLY A 39 14.98 -13.95 13.81
C GLY A 39 13.57 -14.53 13.95
N LEU A 40 13.46 -15.85 14.03
CA LEU A 40 12.14 -16.50 14.19
C LEU A 40 11.53 -16.29 15.59
N GLU A 41 12.38 -16.05 16.59
CA GLU A 41 11.95 -15.91 17.99
C GLU A 41 12.28 -14.51 18.55
N GLU A 42 13.31 -13.83 18.02
CA GLU A 42 13.79 -12.56 18.54
C GLU A 42 14.32 -11.62 17.46
N THR A 43 14.38 -10.34 17.76
CA THR A 43 14.95 -9.29 16.90
C THR A 43 16.01 -8.50 17.65
N THR A 44 16.92 -7.80 16.91
CA THR A 44 17.82 -6.81 17.49
C THR A 44 17.19 -5.42 17.64
N ALA A 45 16.01 -5.22 17.06
CA ALA A 45 15.26 -4.00 17.24
C ALA A 45 14.61 -3.96 18.63
N ASP A 46 14.61 -2.79 19.24
CA ASP A 46 13.94 -2.54 20.52
C ASP A 46 12.46 -2.30 20.26
N VAL A 47 11.66 -3.35 20.42
CA VAL A 47 10.22 -3.35 20.04
C VAL A 47 9.30 -3.88 21.14
N GLU A 48 9.86 -4.38 22.28
CA GLU A 48 9.10 -5.07 23.32
C GLU A 48 7.99 -4.21 23.97
N ASP A 49 8.23 -2.89 24.08
CA ASP A 49 7.33 -1.97 24.76
C ASP A 49 6.58 -1.04 23.77
N LEU A 50 6.56 -1.36 22.48
CA LEU A 50 5.93 -0.50 21.49
C LEU A 50 4.43 -0.73 21.41
N ASP A 51 3.65 0.33 21.58
CA ASP A 51 2.20 0.31 21.38
C ASP A 51 1.81 0.12 19.90
N LEU A 52 2.65 0.61 18.98
CA LEU A 52 2.41 0.54 17.54
C LEU A 52 3.71 0.79 16.76
N VAL A 53 3.90 0.09 15.65
CA VAL A 53 4.93 0.40 14.65
C VAL A 53 4.29 0.92 13.36
N VAL A 54 4.77 2.08 12.90
CA VAL A 54 4.33 2.66 11.61
C VAL A 54 5.35 2.33 10.53
N ASP A 55 4.94 1.59 9.51
CA ASP A 55 5.82 1.29 8.37
C ASP A 55 5.94 2.48 7.41
N ARG A 56 7.15 3.02 7.36
CA ARG A 56 7.57 4.08 6.44
C ARG A 56 8.78 3.65 5.61
N CYS A 57 8.98 2.33 5.45
CA CYS A 57 10.11 1.78 4.73
C CYS A 57 9.92 1.88 3.22
N LEU A 58 10.80 2.64 2.53
CA LEU A 58 10.75 2.83 1.07
C LEU A 58 11.08 1.57 0.25
N SER A 59 11.79 0.64 0.85
CA SER A 59 12.16 -0.60 0.17
C SER A 59 11.05 -1.62 0.36
N THR A 60 10.22 -1.82 -0.64
CA THR A 60 9.07 -2.73 -0.60
C THR A 60 9.42 -4.10 -0.01
N SER A 61 10.46 -4.76 -0.50
CA SER A 61 10.84 -6.09 0.03
C SER A 61 11.26 -6.08 1.49
N ARG A 62 11.97 -5.02 1.95
CA ARG A 62 12.35 -4.90 3.37
C ARG A 62 11.16 -4.59 4.25
N SER A 63 10.26 -3.73 3.77
CA SER A 63 8.99 -3.41 4.40
C SER A 63 8.19 -4.68 4.66
N LEU A 64 7.87 -5.44 3.61
CA LEU A 64 7.08 -6.65 3.69
C LEU A 64 7.64 -7.70 4.67
N TYR A 65 8.96 -7.96 4.62
CA TYR A 65 9.55 -8.91 5.57
C TYR A 65 9.58 -8.38 6.98
N ALA A 66 9.97 -7.12 7.18
CA ALA A 66 10.09 -6.55 8.53
C ALA A 66 8.72 -6.46 9.23
N THR A 67 7.67 -6.08 8.52
CA THR A 67 6.31 -6.01 9.08
C THR A 67 5.78 -7.40 9.44
N GLN A 68 6.02 -8.44 8.61
CA GLN A 68 5.67 -9.82 8.93
C GLN A 68 6.37 -10.34 10.19
N PHE A 69 7.66 -10.02 10.36
CA PHE A 69 8.38 -10.40 11.57
C PHE A 69 7.86 -9.64 12.80
N LEU A 70 7.63 -8.34 12.70
CA LEU A 70 7.08 -7.55 13.80
C LEU A 70 5.70 -8.08 14.22
N ASP A 71 4.84 -8.38 13.28
CA ASP A 71 3.53 -8.98 13.51
C ASP A 71 3.66 -10.35 14.20
N SER A 72 4.60 -11.20 13.75
CA SER A 72 4.86 -12.51 14.40
C SER A 72 5.38 -12.42 15.83
N TYR A 73 5.95 -11.29 16.22
CA TYR A 73 6.34 -11.01 17.62
C TYR A 73 5.19 -10.41 18.44
N GLY A 74 4.00 -10.25 17.84
CA GLY A 74 2.84 -9.62 18.49
C GLY A 74 2.92 -8.10 18.59
N VAL A 75 3.81 -7.46 17.84
CA VAL A 75 3.92 -6.00 17.79
C VAL A 75 2.90 -5.45 16.77
N PRO A 76 1.95 -4.61 17.18
CA PRO A 76 1.00 -4.00 16.26
C PRO A 76 1.71 -3.17 15.18
N VAL A 77 1.36 -3.41 13.91
CA VAL A 77 1.98 -2.72 12.76
C VAL A 77 0.93 -2.06 11.88
N VAL A 78 1.15 -0.84 11.47
CA VAL A 78 0.42 -0.17 10.40
C VAL A 78 1.37 0.27 9.27
N ASN A 79 1.08 -0.07 8.02
CA ASN A 79 -0.04 -0.92 7.61
C ASN A 79 0.25 -2.39 7.94
N SER A 80 -0.82 -3.21 8.01
CA SER A 80 -0.67 -4.64 8.27
C SER A 80 0.18 -5.32 7.19
N PRO A 81 0.81 -6.47 7.49
CA PRO A 81 1.55 -7.23 6.48
C PRO A 81 0.70 -7.63 5.27
N GLU A 82 -0.58 -7.95 5.48
CA GLU A 82 -1.54 -8.32 4.44
C GLU A 82 -1.83 -7.15 3.51
N THR A 83 -2.14 -5.98 4.07
CA THR A 83 -2.32 -4.72 3.30
C THR A 83 -1.06 -4.40 2.51
N GLY A 84 0.11 -4.54 3.14
CA GLY A 84 1.41 -4.35 2.50
C GLY A 84 1.61 -5.27 1.30
N ASP A 85 1.31 -6.57 1.45
CA ASP A 85 1.46 -7.59 0.41
C ASP A 85 0.53 -7.37 -0.78
N VAL A 86 -0.73 -7.01 -0.52
CA VAL A 86 -1.71 -6.68 -1.58
C VAL A 86 -1.30 -5.41 -2.33
N CYS A 87 -0.95 -4.35 -1.61
CA CYS A 87 -0.62 -3.06 -2.22
C CYS A 87 0.74 -3.04 -2.93
N ALA A 88 1.69 -3.91 -2.54
CA ALA A 88 3.01 -3.97 -3.14
C ALA A 88 3.02 -4.58 -4.55
N ASP A 89 2.04 -5.43 -4.87
CA ASP A 89 1.91 -6.15 -6.13
C ASP A 89 0.69 -5.66 -6.92
N LYS A 90 0.92 -5.10 -8.12
CA LYS A 90 -0.14 -4.52 -8.94
C LYS A 90 -1.19 -5.53 -9.40
N ALA A 91 -0.82 -6.80 -9.56
CA ALA A 91 -1.77 -7.83 -9.93
C ALA A 91 -2.70 -8.17 -8.75
N LYS A 92 -2.15 -8.33 -7.53
CA LYS A 92 -2.94 -8.53 -6.32
C LYS A 92 -3.84 -7.33 -6.04
N ASN A 93 -3.31 -6.11 -6.18
CA ASN A 93 -4.05 -4.87 -6.00
C ASN A 93 -5.26 -4.79 -6.95
N SER A 94 -5.04 -5.04 -8.25
CA SER A 94 -6.13 -5.04 -9.24
C SER A 94 -7.15 -6.16 -9.01
N LEU A 95 -6.71 -7.34 -8.54
CA LEU A 95 -7.61 -8.45 -8.19
C LEU A 95 -8.49 -8.06 -7.00
N ALA A 96 -7.92 -7.50 -5.93
CA ALA A 96 -8.68 -7.06 -4.77
C ALA A 96 -9.74 -5.99 -5.12
N LEU A 97 -9.37 -5.02 -5.97
CA LEU A 97 -10.31 -4.01 -6.46
C LEU A 97 -11.42 -4.63 -7.31
N ALA A 98 -11.09 -5.55 -8.20
CA ALA A 98 -12.06 -6.22 -9.07
C ALA A 98 -13.01 -7.14 -8.29
N GLU A 99 -12.52 -7.88 -7.29
CA GLU A 99 -13.32 -8.73 -6.39
C GLU A 99 -14.32 -7.93 -5.55
N ALA A 100 -13.99 -6.66 -5.26
CA ALA A 100 -14.88 -5.72 -4.57
C ALA A 100 -15.80 -4.93 -5.53
N ASP A 101 -15.89 -5.30 -6.80
CA ASP A 101 -16.66 -4.60 -7.83
C ASP A 101 -16.32 -3.09 -7.93
N ILE A 102 -15.04 -2.75 -7.77
CA ILE A 102 -14.56 -1.38 -7.88
C ILE A 102 -14.10 -1.13 -9.32
N PRO A 103 -14.55 -0.05 -9.97
CA PRO A 103 -14.07 0.31 -11.29
C PRO A 103 -12.54 0.47 -11.30
N THR A 104 -11.86 -0.43 -12.01
CA THR A 104 -10.40 -0.41 -12.20
C THR A 104 -10.10 -0.65 -13.68
N PRO A 105 -9.00 -0.10 -14.24
CA PRO A 105 -8.70 -0.31 -15.64
C PRO A 105 -8.57 -1.79 -15.99
N ALA A 106 -9.12 -2.20 -17.14
CA ALA A 106 -9.06 -3.57 -17.60
C ALA A 106 -7.62 -4.07 -17.65
N THR A 107 -7.36 -5.24 -17.08
CA THR A 107 -6.01 -5.75 -16.82
C THR A 107 -5.91 -7.22 -17.16
N GLU A 108 -4.83 -7.60 -17.83
CA GLU A 108 -4.46 -8.99 -18.09
C GLU A 108 -3.04 -9.26 -17.60
N VAL A 109 -2.79 -10.46 -17.06
CA VAL A 109 -1.47 -10.93 -16.66
C VAL A 109 -1.10 -12.12 -17.51
N ALA A 110 0.05 -12.03 -18.18
CA ALA A 110 0.59 -13.08 -19.02
C ALA A 110 1.96 -13.56 -18.54
N PHE A 111 2.34 -14.79 -18.84
CA PHE A 111 3.57 -15.41 -18.36
C PHE A 111 4.54 -15.81 -19.48
N THR A 112 4.14 -15.60 -20.74
CA THR A 112 4.97 -15.80 -21.93
C THR A 112 4.90 -14.57 -22.82
N LYS A 113 5.89 -14.36 -23.67
CA LYS A 113 5.90 -13.27 -24.65
C LYS A 113 4.73 -13.40 -25.63
N GLU A 114 4.40 -14.62 -26.02
CA GLU A 114 3.31 -14.91 -26.95
C GLU A 114 1.96 -14.52 -26.35
N SER A 115 1.66 -14.98 -25.14
CA SER A 115 0.40 -14.62 -24.46
C SER A 115 0.33 -13.15 -24.09
N ALA A 116 1.47 -12.52 -23.77
CA ALA A 116 1.54 -11.07 -23.54
C ALA A 116 1.22 -10.27 -24.83
N MET A 117 1.68 -10.75 -25.99
CA MET A 117 1.35 -10.14 -27.27
C MET A 117 -0.14 -10.28 -27.60
N GLU A 118 -0.74 -11.46 -27.33
CA GLU A 118 -2.17 -11.68 -27.51
C GLU A 118 -3.00 -10.74 -26.65
N ALA A 119 -2.63 -10.54 -25.37
CA ALA A 119 -3.27 -9.60 -24.46
C ALA A 119 -3.16 -8.15 -24.97
N ILE A 120 -1.97 -7.73 -25.43
CA ILE A 120 -1.76 -6.40 -26.01
C ILE A 120 -2.63 -6.18 -27.24
N GLU A 121 -2.75 -7.18 -28.11
CA GLU A 121 -3.59 -7.10 -29.31
C GLU A 121 -5.10 -7.09 -28.97
N SER A 122 -5.50 -7.76 -27.89
CA SER A 122 -6.86 -7.75 -27.37
C SER A 122 -7.26 -6.36 -26.86
N PHE A 123 -6.39 -5.69 -26.11
CA PHE A 123 -6.63 -4.30 -25.68
C PHE A 123 -6.55 -3.30 -26.83
N GLY A 124 -5.72 -3.60 -27.84
CA GLY A 124 -5.37 -2.65 -28.88
C GLY A 124 -4.34 -1.62 -28.44
N TYR A 125 -4.20 -0.56 -29.22
CA TYR A 125 -3.18 0.47 -29.01
C TYR A 125 -3.82 1.85 -28.81
N PRO A 126 -3.36 2.66 -27.82
CA PRO A 126 -2.28 2.32 -26.89
C PRO A 126 -2.77 1.44 -25.74
N CYS A 127 -1.83 0.65 -25.15
CA CYS A 127 -2.00 -0.01 -23.86
C CYS A 127 -0.76 0.23 -22.98
N VAL A 128 -0.77 -0.22 -21.73
CA VAL A 128 0.32 0.01 -20.78
C VAL A 128 0.86 -1.31 -20.25
N LEU A 129 2.18 -1.51 -20.37
CA LEU A 129 2.90 -2.59 -19.71
C LEU A 129 3.58 -2.05 -18.45
N LYS A 130 3.39 -2.73 -17.32
CA LYS A 130 3.93 -2.32 -16.01
C LYS A 130 4.71 -3.46 -15.37
N PRO A 131 5.71 -3.19 -14.51
CA PRO A 131 6.21 -4.21 -13.59
C PRO A 131 5.14 -4.49 -12.53
N VAL A 132 4.98 -5.74 -12.11
CA VAL A 132 4.04 -6.12 -11.03
C VAL A 132 4.44 -5.47 -9.71
N VAL A 133 5.74 -5.44 -9.41
CA VAL A 133 6.31 -4.75 -8.24
C VAL A 133 7.13 -3.56 -8.71
N GLY A 134 6.90 -2.41 -8.11
CA GLY A 134 7.66 -1.19 -8.44
C GLY A 134 6.84 0.08 -8.24
N SER A 135 7.56 1.18 -7.97
CA SER A 135 6.99 2.48 -7.64
C SER A 135 7.51 3.58 -8.57
N TRP A 136 6.86 4.74 -8.53
CA TRP A 136 7.28 5.97 -9.21
C TRP A 136 7.29 5.90 -10.75
N GLY A 137 6.48 5.04 -11.35
CA GLY A 137 6.37 4.93 -12.80
C GLY A 137 7.65 4.44 -13.49
N ARG A 138 8.53 3.74 -12.75
CA ARG A 138 9.73 3.12 -13.32
C ARG A 138 9.38 1.85 -14.07
N LEU A 139 10.06 1.61 -15.19
CA LEU A 139 9.87 0.43 -16.04
C LEU A 139 8.44 0.27 -16.61
N MET A 140 7.64 1.34 -16.60
CA MET A 140 6.36 1.38 -17.29
C MET A 140 6.57 1.77 -18.75
N ALA A 141 5.83 1.14 -19.64
CA ALA A 141 5.84 1.45 -21.06
C ALA A 141 4.43 1.63 -21.60
N LYS A 142 4.20 2.77 -22.28
CA LYS A 142 3.04 2.95 -23.14
C LYS A 142 3.38 2.31 -24.49
N ILE A 143 2.55 1.40 -24.92
CA ILE A 143 2.74 0.62 -26.15
C ILE A 143 1.76 1.16 -27.20
N ASP A 144 2.31 1.85 -28.20
CA ASP A 144 1.52 2.52 -29.22
C ASP A 144 1.43 1.73 -30.55
N SER A 145 2.14 0.61 -30.67
CA SER A 145 2.14 -0.22 -31.87
C SER A 145 2.67 -1.63 -31.61
N ARG A 146 2.33 -2.57 -32.53
CA ARG A 146 2.83 -3.93 -32.50
C ARG A 146 4.36 -4.00 -32.47
N ASN A 147 5.05 -3.21 -33.31
CA ASN A 147 6.51 -3.20 -33.33
C ASN A 147 7.12 -2.74 -32.00
N ALA A 148 6.51 -1.76 -31.34
CA ALA A 148 6.92 -1.33 -30.00
C ALA A 148 6.69 -2.45 -28.97
N ALA A 149 5.56 -3.16 -29.03
CA ALA A 149 5.26 -4.30 -28.18
C ALA A 149 6.32 -5.40 -28.32
N GLU A 150 6.62 -5.82 -29.55
CA GLU A 150 7.62 -6.86 -29.84
C GLU A 150 8.99 -6.51 -29.24
N ALA A 151 9.45 -5.28 -29.47
CA ALA A 151 10.76 -4.84 -28.97
C ALA A 151 10.82 -4.78 -27.43
N ILE A 152 9.75 -4.28 -26.78
CA ILE A 152 9.69 -4.16 -25.33
C ILE A 152 9.59 -5.54 -24.66
N LEU A 153 8.75 -6.45 -25.18
CA LEU A 153 8.60 -7.79 -24.66
C LEU A 153 9.89 -8.61 -24.81
N GLU A 154 10.57 -8.52 -25.96
CA GLU A 154 11.86 -9.17 -26.17
C GLU A 154 12.95 -8.65 -25.21
N HIS A 155 13.00 -7.34 -25.01
CA HIS A 155 13.91 -6.73 -24.04
C HIS A 155 13.65 -7.22 -22.61
N LYS A 156 12.37 -7.26 -22.21
CA LYS A 156 11.94 -7.72 -20.89
C LYS A 156 12.25 -9.20 -20.66
N GLU A 157 12.02 -10.05 -21.66
CA GLU A 157 12.34 -11.47 -21.61
C GLU A 157 13.87 -11.71 -21.49
N THR A 158 14.68 -10.92 -22.20
CA THR A 158 16.14 -11.03 -22.23
C THR A 158 16.81 -10.59 -20.92
N LEU A 159 16.21 -9.68 -20.15
CA LEU A 159 16.76 -9.20 -18.87
C LEU A 159 16.89 -10.27 -17.78
N GLY A 160 16.30 -11.45 -17.96
CA GLY A 160 16.64 -12.68 -17.25
C GLY A 160 16.16 -12.80 -15.80
N HIS A 161 15.65 -11.76 -15.15
CA HIS A 161 15.07 -11.84 -13.82
C HIS A 161 13.68 -12.49 -13.89
N TYR A 162 13.37 -13.41 -12.96
CA TYR A 162 12.08 -14.12 -12.94
C TYR A 162 10.88 -13.16 -12.85
N GLU A 163 11.00 -12.04 -12.14
CA GLU A 163 9.97 -11.00 -12.04
C GLU A 163 9.68 -10.33 -13.40
N HIS A 164 10.63 -10.34 -14.33
CA HIS A 164 10.45 -9.82 -15.67
C HIS A 164 9.64 -10.74 -16.58
N LYS A 165 9.41 -12.00 -16.17
CA LYS A 165 8.59 -12.97 -16.89
C LYS A 165 7.10 -12.88 -16.56
N VAL A 166 6.72 -11.99 -15.67
CA VAL A 166 5.33 -11.63 -15.42
C VAL A 166 5.03 -10.34 -16.18
N PHE A 167 4.12 -10.42 -17.12
CA PHE A 167 3.69 -9.30 -17.96
C PHE A 167 2.33 -8.83 -17.48
N TYR A 168 2.32 -7.68 -16.81
CA TYR A 168 1.09 -7.01 -16.40
C TYR A 168 0.74 -5.97 -17.46
N ILE A 169 -0.32 -6.24 -18.21
CA ILE A 169 -0.82 -5.42 -19.30
C ILE A 169 -2.14 -4.79 -18.87
N GLN A 170 -2.29 -3.50 -19.09
CA GLN A 170 -3.48 -2.75 -18.69
C GLN A 170 -3.92 -1.84 -19.82
N GLU A 171 -5.22 -1.65 -19.97
CA GLU A 171 -5.75 -0.65 -20.89
C GLU A 171 -5.19 0.74 -20.61
N PHE A 172 -5.07 1.53 -21.65
CA PHE A 172 -4.70 2.93 -21.52
C PHE A 172 -5.95 3.76 -21.26
N VAL A 173 -6.07 4.30 -20.05
CA VAL A 173 -7.16 5.22 -19.70
C VAL A 173 -6.88 6.59 -20.30
N ASP A 174 -7.77 7.08 -21.15
CA ASP A 174 -7.71 8.44 -21.70
C ASP A 174 -8.23 9.43 -20.64
N LYS A 175 -7.31 9.94 -19.84
CA LYS A 175 -7.56 10.86 -18.75
C LYS A 175 -7.17 12.29 -19.11
N PRO A 176 -7.71 13.32 -18.43
CA PRO A 176 -7.52 14.74 -18.77
C PRO A 176 -6.14 15.31 -18.41
N GLY A 177 -5.04 14.57 -18.66
CA GLY A 177 -3.67 15.02 -18.36
C GLY A 177 -3.35 15.14 -16.87
N ARG A 178 -4.25 14.64 -15.99
CA ARG A 178 -4.07 14.63 -14.53
C ARG A 178 -4.52 13.31 -13.94
N ASP A 179 -4.11 13.04 -12.72
CA ASP A 179 -4.70 12.04 -11.84
C ASP A 179 -4.98 12.66 -10.45
N ILE A 180 -5.74 11.94 -9.64
CA ILE A 180 -6.12 12.37 -8.30
C ILE A 180 -5.46 11.43 -7.31
N ARG A 181 -4.65 11.97 -6.38
CA ARG A 181 -4.09 11.26 -5.24
C ARG A 181 -4.88 11.62 -4.00
N VAL A 182 -5.45 10.60 -3.35
CA VAL A 182 -6.13 10.74 -2.06
C VAL A 182 -5.28 10.07 -1.00
N LEU A 183 -5.03 10.76 0.11
CA LEU A 183 -4.55 10.17 1.35
C LEU A 183 -5.76 9.77 2.17
N ALA A 184 -5.82 8.52 2.59
CA ALA A 184 -6.88 8.01 3.44
C ALA A 184 -6.31 7.23 4.62
N VAL A 185 -7.07 7.21 5.72
CA VAL A 185 -6.85 6.38 6.90
C VAL A 185 -8.08 5.50 7.10
N ASP A 186 -7.93 4.17 7.00
CA ASP A 186 -9.06 3.21 7.06
C ASP A 186 -10.28 3.59 6.19
N GLY A 187 -10.02 4.11 5.00
CA GLY A 187 -11.06 4.54 4.07
C GLY A 187 -11.51 5.99 4.21
N GLU A 188 -11.28 6.63 5.34
CA GLU A 188 -11.61 8.05 5.57
C GLU A 188 -10.59 8.95 4.86
N PRO A 189 -11.00 9.78 3.89
CA PRO A 189 -10.10 10.69 3.20
C PRO A 189 -9.59 11.80 4.11
N VAL A 190 -8.27 11.97 4.17
CA VAL A 190 -7.62 13.06 4.91
C VAL A 190 -7.41 14.29 4.03
N ALA A 191 -6.89 14.09 2.83
CA ALA A 191 -6.65 15.14 1.86
C ALA A 191 -6.57 14.56 0.45
N ALA A 192 -6.93 15.37 -0.55
CA ALA A 192 -6.82 15.00 -1.95
C ALA A 192 -6.15 16.10 -2.79
N MET A 193 -5.40 15.68 -3.81
CA MET A 193 -4.78 16.60 -4.76
C MET A 193 -4.81 16.03 -6.17
N THR A 194 -4.86 16.91 -7.17
CA THR A 194 -4.54 16.56 -8.53
C THR A 194 -3.02 16.61 -8.76
N ARG A 195 -2.54 15.74 -9.65
CA ARG A 195 -1.17 15.76 -10.19
C ARG A 195 -1.26 15.87 -11.71
N SER A 196 -0.87 17.00 -12.26
CA SER A 196 -0.99 17.29 -13.69
C SER A 196 0.36 17.28 -14.38
N SER A 197 0.42 16.79 -15.62
CA SER A 197 1.64 16.76 -16.42
C SER A 197 1.30 16.67 -17.91
N ASP A 198 2.14 17.30 -18.75
CA ASP A 198 2.07 17.13 -20.21
C ASP A 198 2.49 15.70 -20.67
N HIS A 199 3.07 14.93 -19.78
CA HIS A 199 3.43 13.55 -20.03
C HIS A 199 2.29 12.62 -19.62
N TRP A 200 2.07 11.51 -20.34
CA TRP A 200 1.04 10.53 -20.01
C TRP A 200 1.16 9.94 -18.57
N LEU A 201 2.39 9.95 -18.00
CA LEU A 201 2.64 9.69 -16.59
C LEU A 201 2.58 11.00 -15.80
N THR A 202 1.58 11.12 -14.96
CA THR A 202 1.30 12.32 -14.14
C THR A 202 1.99 12.30 -12.77
N ASN A 203 3.16 11.68 -12.67
CA ASN A 203 3.85 11.48 -11.40
C ASN A 203 4.50 12.79 -10.89
N ALA A 204 4.17 13.22 -9.67
CA ALA A 204 4.71 14.44 -9.04
C ALA A 204 6.27 14.47 -8.97
N ALA A 205 6.91 13.28 -8.89
CA ALA A 205 8.37 13.15 -8.89
C ALA A 205 9.03 13.58 -10.22
N LYS A 206 8.26 13.79 -11.29
CA LYS A 206 8.73 14.24 -12.61
C LYS A 206 8.39 15.71 -12.91
N GLY A 207 8.04 16.50 -11.90
CA GLY A 207 7.77 17.93 -12.04
C GLY A 207 6.32 18.26 -12.42
N GLY A 208 5.37 17.37 -12.16
CA GLY A 208 3.94 17.65 -12.30
C GLY A 208 3.48 18.76 -11.35
N GLU A 209 2.54 19.58 -11.79
CA GLU A 209 1.87 20.55 -10.95
C GLU A 209 0.87 19.84 -10.02
N THR A 210 0.74 20.33 -8.80
CA THR A 210 -0.23 19.82 -7.81
C THR A 210 -1.19 20.92 -7.40
N ALA A 211 -2.47 20.56 -7.25
CA ALA A 211 -3.50 21.43 -6.71
C ALA A 211 -4.42 20.62 -5.80
N THR A 212 -5.03 21.27 -4.82
CA THR A 212 -6.08 20.64 -3.99
C THR A 212 -7.23 20.14 -4.88
N PHE A 213 -7.87 19.08 -4.41
CA PHE A 213 -9.02 18.50 -5.08
C PHE A 213 -10.13 18.21 -4.07
N ASP A 214 -11.33 18.71 -4.32
CA ASP A 214 -12.52 18.43 -3.53
C ASP A 214 -13.17 17.15 -4.05
N LEU A 215 -13.22 16.10 -3.22
CA LEU A 215 -13.82 14.83 -3.56
C LEU A 215 -15.36 14.95 -3.59
N ASP A 216 -15.97 14.49 -4.67
CA ASP A 216 -17.42 14.31 -4.72
C ASP A 216 -17.84 12.96 -4.07
N ASP A 217 -19.15 12.75 -3.88
CA ASP A 217 -19.70 11.55 -3.24
C ASP A 217 -19.24 10.25 -3.92
N ARG A 218 -19.04 10.28 -5.25
CA ARG A 218 -18.59 9.12 -6.00
C ARG A 218 -17.13 8.80 -5.73
N ALA A 219 -16.27 9.81 -5.69
CA ALA A 219 -14.87 9.63 -5.35
C ALA A 219 -14.69 9.18 -3.89
N LEU A 220 -15.50 9.72 -2.95
CA LEU A 220 -15.53 9.29 -1.56
C LEU A 220 -15.87 7.80 -1.43
N ASP A 221 -16.99 7.33 -2.03
CA ASP A 221 -17.37 5.91 -2.06
C ASP A 221 -16.26 5.01 -2.59
N LEU A 222 -15.60 5.44 -3.67
CA LEU A 222 -14.52 4.64 -4.26
C LEU A 222 -13.27 4.57 -3.37
N VAL A 223 -12.92 5.63 -2.66
CA VAL A 223 -11.79 5.66 -1.75
C VAL A 223 -12.03 4.75 -0.54
N GLU A 224 -13.22 4.83 0.07
CA GLU A 224 -13.63 3.97 1.18
C GLU A 224 -13.55 2.50 0.78
N ARG A 225 -14.27 2.09 -0.26
CA ARG A 225 -14.32 0.71 -0.75
C ARG A 225 -12.96 0.19 -1.21
N ALA A 226 -12.15 1.02 -1.89
CA ALA A 226 -10.81 0.63 -2.32
C ALA A 226 -9.86 0.41 -1.13
N SER A 227 -10.02 1.19 -0.08
CA SER A 227 -9.26 1.03 1.16
C SER A 227 -9.65 -0.26 1.88
N GLU A 228 -10.96 -0.55 2.00
CA GLU A 228 -11.46 -1.80 2.57
C GLU A 228 -10.99 -3.03 1.77
N ALA A 229 -11.05 -2.97 0.44
CA ALA A 229 -10.66 -4.07 -0.43
C ALA A 229 -9.20 -4.51 -0.27
N VAL A 230 -8.31 -3.62 0.15
CA VAL A 230 -6.89 -3.94 0.38
C VAL A 230 -6.55 -4.18 1.87
N GLY A 231 -7.52 -4.07 2.78
CA GLY A 231 -7.34 -4.33 4.21
C GLY A 231 -7.18 -3.09 5.10
N GLY A 232 -7.50 -1.89 4.61
CA GLY A 232 -7.42 -0.65 5.38
C GLY A 232 -6.00 -0.15 5.64
N GLY A 233 -5.88 0.84 6.51
CA GLY A 233 -4.60 1.42 6.93
C GLY A 233 -4.35 2.85 6.45
N LEU A 234 -3.09 3.29 6.50
CA LEU A 234 -2.62 4.58 5.96
C LEU A 234 -2.29 4.43 4.48
N LEU A 235 -3.20 4.84 3.62
CA LEU A 235 -3.20 4.50 2.21
C LEU A 235 -3.16 5.73 1.30
N GLY A 236 -2.61 5.54 0.12
CA GLY A 236 -2.73 6.48 -0.99
C GLY A 236 -3.55 5.86 -2.13
N VAL A 237 -4.76 6.36 -2.35
CA VAL A 237 -5.62 5.90 -3.45
C VAL A 237 -5.41 6.79 -4.66
N ASP A 238 -5.11 6.19 -5.81
CA ASP A 238 -4.94 6.88 -7.08
C ASP A 238 -6.19 6.70 -7.94
N LEU A 239 -6.89 7.80 -8.20
CA LEU A 239 -8.05 7.85 -9.08
C LEU A 239 -7.70 8.48 -10.43
N MET A 240 -8.31 7.99 -11.50
CA MET A 240 -8.30 8.61 -12.82
C MET A 240 -9.73 9.01 -13.21
N GLU A 241 -9.88 10.23 -13.71
CA GLU A 241 -11.14 10.66 -14.32
C GLU A 241 -11.32 9.98 -15.68
N VAL A 242 -12.52 9.49 -15.94
CA VAL A 242 -12.93 8.88 -17.21
C VAL A 242 -13.92 9.80 -17.91
N GLY A 243 -13.80 9.98 -19.23
CA GLY A 243 -14.74 10.81 -20.01
C GLY A 243 -14.47 12.31 -19.93
N GLY A 244 -13.36 12.73 -19.36
CA GLY A 244 -12.91 14.13 -19.33
C GLY A 244 -12.89 14.76 -17.95
N GLU A 245 -12.32 15.95 -17.87
CA GLU A 245 -12.16 16.72 -16.63
C GLU A 245 -13.53 17.12 -16.05
N GLY A 246 -13.73 16.80 -14.75
CA GLY A 246 -14.96 17.11 -14.05
C GLY A 246 -16.16 16.25 -14.46
N SER A 247 -15.93 15.08 -15.07
CA SER A 247 -17.01 14.15 -15.47
C SER A 247 -17.78 13.56 -14.26
N GLY A 248 -17.15 13.46 -13.08
CA GLY A 248 -17.67 12.72 -11.94
C GLY A 248 -17.60 11.20 -12.10
N GLU A 249 -16.97 10.73 -13.19
CA GLU A 249 -16.73 9.31 -13.43
C GLU A 249 -15.26 8.99 -13.17
N TYR A 250 -15.01 8.00 -12.31
CA TYR A 250 -13.67 7.63 -11.89
C TYR A 250 -13.40 6.14 -12.03
N THR A 251 -12.12 5.81 -12.19
CA THR A 251 -11.59 4.46 -12.01
C THR A 251 -10.45 4.50 -10.98
N VAL A 252 -10.39 3.50 -10.10
CA VAL A 252 -9.30 3.34 -9.15
C VAL A 252 -8.11 2.70 -9.87
N HIS A 253 -7.01 3.44 -9.94
CA HIS A 253 -5.84 2.99 -10.66
C HIS A 253 -4.96 2.04 -9.85
N GLU A 254 -4.70 2.40 -8.59
CA GLU A 254 -3.97 1.59 -7.61
C GLU A 254 -4.16 2.14 -6.19
N VAL A 255 -3.96 1.30 -5.20
CA VAL A 255 -3.85 1.66 -3.78
C VAL A 255 -2.43 1.42 -3.31
N ASN A 256 -1.84 2.40 -2.64
CA ASN A 256 -0.44 2.39 -2.19
C ASN A 256 -0.35 2.38 -0.66
N HIS A 257 0.39 1.42 -0.08
CA HIS A 257 0.59 1.29 1.38
C HIS A 257 1.70 2.19 1.96
N THR A 258 2.60 2.72 1.15
CA THR A 258 3.66 3.66 1.59
C THR A 258 3.46 5.01 0.91
N VAL A 259 2.39 5.70 1.29
CA VAL A 259 1.98 6.97 0.68
C VAL A 259 2.91 8.13 1.09
N GLU A 260 3.28 8.98 0.14
CA GLU A 260 3.92 10.27 0.40
C GLU A 260 2.84 11.35 0.51
N PHE A 261 2.85 12.11 1.59
CA PHE A 261 1.85 13.14 1.86
C PHE A 261 2.41 14.57 1.99
N LYS A 262 3.71 14.77 1.91
CA LYS A 262 4.35 16.10 1.98
C LYS A 262 3.81 17.13 0.97
N ALA A 263 3.33 16.67 -0.19
CA ALA A 263 2.75 17.53 -1.20
C ALA A 263 1.27 17.82 -0.89
N LEU A 264 0.55 16.85 -0.35
CA LEU A 264 -0.82 17.00 0.15
C LEU A 264 -0.86 17.98 1.33
N ASP A 265 0.02 17.79 2.32
CA ASP A 265 0.16 18.70 3.46
C ASP A 265 0.48 20.14 3.03
N ALA A 266 1.35 20.32 2.04
CA ALA A 266 1.70 21.65 1.53
C ALA A 266 0.59 22.30 0.66
N ALA A 267 -0.31 21.51 0.08
CA ALA A 267 -1.34 21.98 -0.83
C ALA A 267 -2.70 22.17 -0.16
N SER A 268 -2.99 21.46 0.95
CA SER A 268 -4.28 21.49 1.65
C SER A 268 -4.24 22.41 2.87
N ASP A 269 -5.42 22.85 3.32
CA ASP A 269 -5.60 23.56 4.58
C ASP A 269 -5.73 22.61 5.79
N VAL A 270 -5.64 21.28 5.54
CA VAL A 270 -5.68 20.24 6.56
C VAL A 270 -4.28 20.03 7.10
N ASP A 271 -4.15 19.96 8.42
CA ASP A 271 -2.92 19.50 9.08
C ASP A 271 -2.82 17.97 8.94
N VAL A 272 -2.22 17.54 7.83
CA VAL A 272 -2.13 16.12 7.48
C VAL A 272 -1.34 15.32 8.53
N PRO A 273 -0.17 15.77 9.04
CA PRO A 273 0.52 15.08 10.11
C PRO A 273 -0.32 14.89 11.37
N ALA A 274 -1.04 15.94 11.80
CA ALA A 274 -1.88 15.87 12.98
C ALA A 274 -3.01 14.84 12.82
N THR A 275 -3.72 14.86 11.69
CA THR A 275 -4.80 13.90 11.40
C THR A 275 -4.28 12.46 11.33
N VAL A 276 -3.11 12.23 10.72
CA VAL A 276 -2.50 10.89 10.69
C VAL A 276 -2.11 10.44 12.10
N VAL A 277 -1.57 11.32 12.94
CA VAL A 277 -1.20 10.95 14.33
C VAL A 277 -2.44 10.70 15.19
N ASP A 278 -3.54 11.46 15.05
CA ASP A 278 -4.82 11.15 15.71
C ASP A 278 -5.28 9.73 15.41
N TRP A 279 -5.18 9.32 14.15
CA TRP A 279 -5.52 7.97 13.74
C TRP A 279 -4.56 6.91 14.31
N LEU A 280 -3.24 7.18 14.34
CA LEU A 280 -2.25 6.27 14.92
C LEU A 280 -2.50 6.06 16.42
N GLU A 281 -2.84 7.12 17.16
CA GLU A 281 -3.21 7.04 18.58
C GLU A 281 -4.43 6.15 18.80
N ALA A 282 -5.47 6.31 17.95
CA ALA A 282 -6.66 5.46 18.00
C ALA A 282 -6.34 3.99 17.70
N LYS A 283 -5.47 3.72 16.72
CA LYS A 283 -5.02 2.34 16.39
C LYS A 283 -4.23 1.70 17.52
N ALA A 284 -3.30 2.43 18.13
CA ALA A 284 -2.52 1.93 19.27
C ALA A 284 -3.43 1.62 20.48
N ALA A 285 -4.40 2.49 20.76
CA ALA A 285 -5.37 2.25 21.83
C ALA A 285 -6.24 1.00 21.57
N ALA A 286 -6.72 0.81 20.32
CA ALA A 286 -7.52 -0.34 19.95
C ALA A 286 -6.72 -1.66 20.03
N ALA A 287 -5.44 -1.64 19.68
CA ALA A 287 -4.57 -2.80 19.79
C ALA A 287 -4.35 -3.21 21.26
N ALA A 288 -4.18 -2.23 22.16
CA ALA A 288 -4.06 -2.49 23.60
C ALA A 288 -5.33 -3.12 24.22
N ASP A 289 -6.51 -2.65 23.81
CA ASP A 289 -7.80 -3.17 24.28
C ASP A 289 -8.07 -4.59 23.75
N GLY A 290 -7.69 -4.88 22.49
CA GLY A 290 -7.83 -6.20 21.87
C GLY A 290 -6.93 -7.26 22.52
N GLY A 291 -5.69 -6.91 22.87
CA GLY A 291 -4.75 -7.81 23.55
C GLY A 291 -5.18 -8.19 24.98
N ALA A 292 -5.97 -7.34 25.65
CA ALA A 292 -6.47 -7.64 26.99
C ALA A 292 -7.63 -8.66 26.99
N ALA A 293 -8.34 -8.83 25.86
CA ALA A 293 -9.47 -9.75 25.75
C ALA A 293 -9.05 -11.21 25.53
N ASP A 294 -7.88 -11.43 24.98
CA ASP A 294 -7.37 -12.80 24.69
C ASP A 294 -6.66 -13.45 25.88
N ASP A 295 -6.21 -12.66 26.89
CA ASP A 295 -5.50 -13.17 28.07
C ASP A 295 -6.44 -13.66 29.19
N ASP A 296 -7.71 -13.30 29.19
CA ASP A 296 -8.69 -13.74 30.17
C ASP A 296 -9.33 -15.12 29.85
N GLY A 297 -8.96 -15.77 28.74
CA GLY A 297 -9.51 -17.05 28.28
C GLY A 297 -8.77 -18.31 28.70
N ALA A 298 -7.61 -18.18 29.33
CA ALA A 298 -6.75 -19.33 29.70
C ALA A 298 -6.64 -19.54 31.22
N ALA A 299 -7.78 -19.64 31.91
CA ALA A 299 -7.82 -20.04 33.31
C ALA A 299 -8.67 -21.31 33.50
N ASP A 300 -7.98 -22.39 33.91
CA ASP A 300 -8.45 -23.48 34.71
C ASP A 300 -9.51 -24.45 34.14
N ASP A 301 -9.05 -25.53 33.54
CA ASP A 301 -9.69 -26.83 33.73
C ASP A 301 -8.68 -27.86 34.32
N ASP A 302 -8.35 -27.65 35.60
CA ASP A 302 -7.81 -28.70 36.50
C ASP A 302 -8.97 -29.55 37.00
N GLY A 303 -9.39 -30.53 36.23
CA GLY A 303 -10.42 -31.53 36.54
C GLY A 303 -9.85 -32.90 36.81
N ALA A 304 -9.38 -33.12 38.06
CA ALA A 304 -9.39 -34.35 38.87
C ALA A 304 -9.27 -35.70 38.15
N ALA A 305 -8.26 -36.40 38.62
CA ALA A 305 -8.05 -37.82 38.56
C ALA A 305 -9.27 -38.64 39.06
N ASP A 306 -9.49 -39.80 38.52
CA ASP A 306 -9.74 -41.00 39.33
C ASP A 306 -9.51 -42.32 38.57
N ASP A 307 -8.70 -43.15 39.23
CA ASP A 307 -8.63 -44.60 39.35
C ASP A 307 -8.95 -45.58 38.21
N GLY A 308 -7.91 -46.33 37.90
CA GLY A 308 -7.89 -47.79 38.13
C GLY A 308 -8.67 -48.67 37.15
N GLU A 309 -7.91 -49.42 36.35
CA GLU A 309 -8.02 -50.90 36.40
C GLU A 309 -6.95 -51.59 35.54
N GLU A 310 -6.21 -52.43 36.22
CA GLU A 310 -5.30 -53.46 35.74
C GLU A 310 -6.11 -54.54 35.01
N VAL A 311 -5.82 -54.91 33.76
CA VAL A 311 -6.10 -56.23 33.22
C VAL A 311 -4.97 -56.65 32.28
N THR A 312 -4.28 -57.69 32.76
CA THR A 312 -3.38 -58.62 32.10
C THR A 312 -4.02 -59.39 30.94
N ALA A 313 -3.34 -59.44 29.80
CA ALA A 313 -3.00 -60.67 29.05
C ALA A 313 -2.21 -60.28 27.77
#